data_0d139ebc4c55e14f08bbe9b600bcaeb5
#
_entry.id   0d139ebc4c55e14f08bbe9b600bcaeb5
#
_cell.length_a   1.000
_cell.length_b   1.000
_cell.length_c   1.000
_cell.angle_alpha   90.00
_cell.angle_beta   90.00
_cell.angle_gamma   90.00
#
_symmetry.space_group_name_H-M   'P 1'
#
loop_
_entity.id
_entity.type
_entity.pdbx_description
1 polymer ?
#
loop_
_entity_poly.entity_id
_entity_poly.type
_entity_poly.pdbx_seq_one_letter_code
_entity_poly.pdbx_strand_id
1 'polypeptide(L)'
;YSTLDVGTPAAGYDFFQGPMVDCDAGEDCSVGAKMFGTNHPGKKNLSMSSFAFYINGDPTYTDPSDEIEGYYYMQGLRKDGSVYPNAIAGDDYNQKFCFYGDPSLAHSTANPVDGNYTPSADRRFLMNVGPFTMAPGDSQEVVFGIFHAAGGGALASVAYLMEVDALAQTAYD
;
A
#
# COMPACT_ATOMS: atom_id res chain seq x y z
N TYR A 1 -5.58 22.15 7.00
CA TYR A 1 -6.46 21.21 7.72
C TYR A 1 -7.22 21.99 8.77
N SER A 2 -8.52 21.77 8.86
CA SER A 2 -9.39 22.39 9.85
C SER A 2 -8.90 22.02 11.26
N THR A 3 -8.78 23.00 12.12
CA THR A 3 -8.60 22.79 13.56
C THR A 3 -9.82 22.16 14.22
N LEU A 4 -10.90 21.97 13.46
CA LEU A 4 -12.11 21.27 13.85
C LEU A 4 -12.06 19.88 13.24
N ASP A 5 -11.69 18.89 14.02
CA ASP A 5 -11.63 17.47 13.67
C ASP A 5 -13.03 16.83 13.51
N VAL A 6 -14.04 17.65 13.35
CA VAL A 6 -15.43 17.18 13.25
C VAL A 6 -15.77 16.93 11.79
N GLY A 7 -15.93 15.64 11.45
CA GLY A 7 -16.44 15.23 10.14
C GLY A 7 -15.42 15.22 9.00
N THR A 8 -14.12 15.20 9.29
CA THR A 8 -13.09 15.00 8.26
C THR A 8 -13.20 13.60 7.67
N PRO A 9 -13.51 13.45 6.37
CA PRO A 9 -13.60 12.13 5.75
C PRO A 9 -12.20 11.52 5.57
N ALA A 10 -12.16 10.18 5.51
CA ALA A 10 -10.99 9.41 5.11
C ALA A 10 -11.20 8.85 3.70
N ALA A 11 -10.11 8.69 2.96
CA ALA A 11 -10.06 7.98 1.70
C ALA A 11 -8.95 6.91 1.77
N GLY A 12 -9.20 5.76 1.17
CA GLY A 12 -8.27 4.64 1.14
C GLY A 12 -8.25 3.96 -0.21
N TYR A 13 -7.16 3.24 -0.42
CA TYR A 13 -6.91 2.40 -1.59
C TYR A 13 -6.46 1.04 -1.09
N ASP A 14 -6.99 -0.03 -1.66
CA ASP A 14 -6.54 -1.38 -1.36
C ASP A 14 -6.46 -2.24 -2.62
N PHE A 15 -5.54 -3.23 -2.62
CA PHE A 15 -5.45 -4.26 -3.64
C PHE A 15 -6.29 -5.46 -3.24
N PHE A 16 -7.40 -5.70 -3.92
CA PHE A 16 -8.20 -6.92 -3.78
C PHE A 16 -7.56 -8.11 -4.45
N GLN A 17 -6.83 -7.85 -5.55
CA GLN A 17 -6.17 -8.88 -6.31
C GLN A 17 -4.92 -8.30 -6.98
N GLY A 18 -3.78 -8.89 -6.72
CA GLY A 18 -2.55 -8.63 -7.47
C GLY A 18 -2.33 -9.61 -8.62
N PRO A 19 -1.22 -9.48 -9.34
CA PRO A 19 -0.83 -10.40 -10.40
C PRO A 19 -0.78 -11.84 -9.94
N MET A 20 -1.13 -12.75 -10.83
CA MET A 20 -1.07 -14.18 -10.60
C MET A 20 0.33 -14.73 -10.87
N VAL A 21 0.85 -15.51 -9.94
CA VAL A 21 2.15 -16.19 -10.04
C VAL A 21 2.03 -17.66 -9.62
N ASP A 22 3.07 -18.45 -9.88
CA ASP A 22 3.18 -19.81 -9.34
C ASP A 22 3.34 -19.75 -7.81
N CYS A 23 2.81 -20.74 -7.14
CA CYS A 23 3.02 -20.92 -5.72
C CYS A 23 4.45 -21.35 -5.40
N ASP A 24 4.94 -20.91 -4.28
CA ASP A 24 6.23 -21.34 -3.77
C ASP A 24 6.18 -22.82 -3.34
N ALA A 25 7.32 -23.49 -3.35
CA ALA A 25 7.40 -24.88 -2.94
C ALA A 25 6.98 -25.06 -1.47
N GLY A 26 5.93 -25.85 -1.25
CA GLY A 26 5.37 -26.12 0.08
C GLY A 26 4.27 -25.16 0.53
N GLU A 27 3.91 -24.19 -0.28
CA GLU A 27 2.79 -23.29 -0.02
C GLU A 27 1.45 -23.97 -0.38
N ASP A 28 0.42 -23.79 0.44
CA ASP A 28 -0.94 -24.27 0.15
C ASP A 28 -1.68 -23.28 -0.74
N CYS A 29 -1.80 -23.61 -2.01
CA CYS A 29 -2.58 -22.85 -2.98
C CYS A 29 -3.79 -23.64 -3.53
N SER A 30 -4.38 -24.45 -2.68
CA SER A 30 -5.56 -25.26 -3.03
C SER A 30 -6.75 -24.39 -3.43
N VAL A 31 -6.89 -23.20 -2.85
CA VAL A 31 -7.94 -22.23 -3.23
C VAL A 31 -7.68 -21.66 -4.62
N GLY A 32 -6.40 -21.49 -4.99
CA GLY A 32 -5.98 -20.94 -6.28
C GLY A 32 -6.07 -19.42 -6.37
N ALA A 33 -5.43 -18.87 -7.41
CA ALA A 33 -5.51 -17.44 -7.74
C ALA A 33 -6.76 -17.15 -8.57
N LYS A 34 -7.27 -15.92 -8.47
CA LYS A 34 -8.28 -15.38 -9.40
C LYS A 34 -7.60 -14.62 -10.53
N MET A 35 -8.09 -14.78 -11.76
CA MET A 35 -7.73 -13.94 -12.90
C MET A 35 -8.87 -13.96 -13.92
N PHE A 36 -9.35 -12.79 -14.33
CA PHE A 36 -10.48 -12.62 -15.27
C PHE A 36 -11.72 -13.44 -14.88
N GLY A 37 -12.06 -13.47 -13.59
CA GLY A 37 -13.19 -14.19 -13.03
C GLY A 37 -13.03 -15.72 -12.97
N THR A 38 -11.83 -16.23 -13.21
CA THR A 38 -11.54 -17.68 -13.19
C THR A 38 -10.54 -18.00 -12.09
N ASN A 39 -10.79 -19.10 -11.37
CA ASN A 39 -9.87 -19.64 -10.39
C ASN A 39 -8.80 -20.53 -11.06
N HIS A 40 -7.56 -20.37 -10.62
CA HIS A 40 -6.37 -21.09 -11.11
C HIS A 40 -5.71 -21.84 -9.95
N PRO A 41 -6.07 -23.11 -9.68
CA PRO A 41 -5.42 -23.92 -8.64
C PRO A 41 -3.92 -24.04 -8.86
N GLY A 42 -3.13 -24.03 -7.79
CA GLY A 42 -1.67 -24.06 -7.85
C GLY A 42 -1.01 -22.73 -8.18
N LYS A 43 -1.80 -21.67 -8.26
CA LYS A 43 -1.34 -20.29 -8.41
C LYS A 43 -1.79 -19.46 -7.22
N LYS A 44 -1.13 -18.32 -6.99
CA LYS A 44 -1.51 -17.31 -6.00
C LYS A 44 -1.56 -15.93 -6.62
N ASN A 45 -2.37 -15.04 -6.08
CA ASN A 45 -2.29 -13.61 -6.35
C ASN A 45 -1.29 -12.98 -5.39
N LEU A 46 -0.40 -12.13 -5.93
CA LEU A 46 0.54 -11.37 -5.10
C LEU A 46 -0.22 -10.30 -4.32
N SER A 47 0.13 -10.13 -3.06
CA SER A 47 -0.30 -9.01 -2.24
C SER A 47 0.62 -7.80 -2.40
N MET A 48 0.28 -6.68 -1.79
CA MET A 48 1.12 -5.48 -1.79
C MET A 48 2.51 -5.80 -1.25
N SER A 49 3.54 -5.46 -2.01
CA SER A 49 4.94 -5.75 -1.70
C SER A 49 5.71 -4.56 -1.16
N SER A 50 5.23 -3.35 -1.40
CA SER A 50 5.84 -2.15 -0.86
C SER A 50 4.89 -0.96 -0.92
N PHE A 51 5.16 0.03 -0.06
CA PHE A 51 4.49 1.32 -0.04
C PHE A 51 5.52 2.44 0.15
N ALA A 52 5.51 3.41 -0.73
CA ALA A 52 6.37 4.57 -0.68
C ALA A 52 5.57 5.86 -0.86
N PHE A 53 6.04 6.96 -0.28
CA PHE A 53 5.52 8.29 -0.56
C PHE A 53 6.63 9.23 -1.01
N TYR A 54 6.25 10.27 -1.72
CA TYR A 54 7.14 11.38 -2.04
C TYR A 54 6.36 12.70 -2.07
N ILE A 55 7.09 13.80 -1.97
CA ILE A 55 6.54 15.15 -1.79
C ILE A 55 7.10 16.03 -2.88
N ASN A 56 6.23 16.60 -3.70
CA ASN A 56 6.65 17.51 -4.77
C ASN A 56 7.46 18.68 -4.20
N GLY A 57 8.68 18.86 -4.73
CA GLY A 57 9.58 19.93 -4.35
C GLY A 57 10.31 19.75 -3.01
N ASP A 58 10.13 18.63 -2.31
CA ASP A 58 10.92 18.31 -1.12
C ASP A 58 12.33 17.88 -1.52
N PRO A 59 13.41 18.41 -0.89
CA PRO A 59 14.78 18.06 -1.30
C PRO A 59 15.16 16.59 -1.00
N THR A 60 14.47 15.92 -0.09
CA THR A 60 14.77 14.55 0.34
C THR A 60 13.81 13.52 -0.26
N TYR A 61 12.54 13.90 -0.40
CA TYR A 61 11.45 13.02 -0.82
C TYR A 61 10.80 13.48 -2.13
N THR A 62 11.54 14.18 -2.98
CA THR A 62 11.01 14.75 -4.23
C THR A 62 10.64 13.70 -5.26
N ASP A 63 9.96 14.13 -6.33
CA ASP A 63 9.65 13.30 -7.48
C ASP A 63 10.91 12.62 -8.05
N PRO A 64 10.79 11.37 -8.55
CA PRO A 64 11.90 10.71 -9.22
C PRO A 64 12.30 11.47 -10.50
N SER A 65 13.58 11.58 -10.74
CA SER A 65 14.16 12.28 -11.89
C SER A 65 14.51 11.34 -13.05
N ASP A 66 14.64 10.06 -12.75
CA ASP A 66 15.01 9.01 -13.70
C ASP A 66 14.36 7.66 -13.33
N GLU A 67 14.59 6.65 -14.15
CA GLU A 67 14.05 5.31 -13.99
C GLU A 67 14.61 4.57 -12.78
N ILE A 68 15.84 4.86 -12.37
CA ILE A 68 16.48 4.21 -11.22
C ILE A 68 15.82 4.69 -9.93
N GLU A 69 15.65 5.98 -9.79
CA GLU A 69 14.96 6.60 -8.65
C GLU A 69 13.50 6.16 -8.58
N GLY A 70 12.82 6.07 -9.72
CA GLY A 70 11.47 5.52 -9.83
C GLY A 70 11.41 4.06 -9.37
N TYR A 71 12.39 3.26 -9.76
CA TYR A 71 12.48 1.86 -9.35
C TYR A 71 12.76 1.68 -7.85
N TYR A 72 13.54 2.59 -7.23
CA TYR A 72 13.70 2.60 -5.77
C TYR A 72 12.37 2.84 -5.04
N TYR A 73 11.57 3.80 -5.49
CA TYR A 73 10.23 4.01 -4.93
C TYR A 73 9.31 2.79 -5.10
N MET A 74 9.40 2.10 -6.26
CA MET A 74 8.65 0.85 -6.46
C MET A 74 9.08 -0.28 -5.52
N GLN A 75 10.28 -0.21 -4.96
CA GLN A 75 10.76 -1.15 -3.95
C GLN A 75 10.47 -0.70 -2.52
N GLY A 76 9.77 0.41 -2.31
CA GLY A 76 9.50 0.98 -0.98
C GLY A 76 10.71 1.72 -0.39
N LEU A 77 11.68 2.08 -1.22
CA LEU A 77 12.85 2.84 -0.83
C LEU A 77 12.66 4.33 -1.14
N ARG A 78 13.49 5.18 -0.58
CA ARG A 78 13.57 6.60 -0.96
C ARG A 78 14.28 6.75 -2.32
N LYS A 79 14.18 7.95 -2.87
CA LYS A 79 14.80 8.35 -4.13
C LYS A 79 16.28 7.95 -4.28
N ASP A 80 17.06 8.00 -3.21
CA ASP A 80 18.47 7.66 -3.17
C ASP A 80 18.76 6.17 -2.91
N GLY A 81 17.73 5.34 -2.87
CA GLY A 81 17.83 3.91 -2.57
C GLY A 81 17.94 3.57 -1.09
N SER A 82 17.88 4.54 -0.19
CA SER A 82 17.91 4.31 1.25
C SER A 82 16.50 3.98 1.79
N VAL A 83 16.44 3.30 2.94
CA VAL A 83 15.17 3.00 3.63
C VAL A 83 14.56 4.25 4.23
N TYR A 84 13.24 4.27 4.37
CA TYR A 84 12.55 5.35 5.09
C TYR A 84 12.93 5.35 6.57
N PRO A 85 12.98 6.53 7.23
CA PRO A 85 13.43 6.63 8.62
C PRO A 85 12.62 5.83 9.64
N ASN A 86 11.36 5.53 9.32
CA ASN A 86 10.46 4.76 10.18
C ASN A 86 10.53 3.25 9.93
N ALA A 87 11.37 2.80 8.99
CA ALA A 87 11.56 1.38 8.73
C ALA A 87 12.13 0.68 9.97
N ILE A 88 11.64 -0.53 10.27
CA ILE A 88 12.18 -1.34 11.36
C ILE A 88 13.51 -1.92 10.91
N ALA A 89 14.58 -1.60 11.62
CA ALA A 89 15.92 -2.13 11.31
C ALA A 89 15.94 -3.66 11.44
N GLY A 90 16.40 -4.32 10.40
CA GLY A 90 16.53 -5.79 10.36
C GLY A 90 15.25 -6.54 10.00
N ASP A 91 14.17 -5.84 9.68
CA ASP A 91 12.94 -6.43 9.17
C ASP A 91 12.78 -6.05 7.69
N ASP A 92 13.23 -6.93 6.80
CA ASP A 92 13.22 -6.69 5.35
C ASP A 92 11.83 -6.46 4.77
N TYR A 93 10.79 -7.00 5.38
CA TYR A 93 9.41 -6.78 4.98
C TYR A 93 8.94 -5.38 5.33
N ASN A 94 9.05 -5.00 6.60
CA ASN A 94 8.57 -3.69 7.07
C ASN A 94 9.44 -2.52 6.57
N GLN A 95 10.69 -2.76 6.17
CA GLN A 95 11.51 -1.74 5.53
C GLN A 95 10.96 -1.27 4.18
N LYS A 96 10.11 -2.07 3.54
CA LYS A 96 9.47 -1.72 2.27
C LYS A 96 8.17 -0.93 2.43
N PHE A 97 7.74 -0.70 3.66
CA PHE A 97 6.54 0.06 3.99
C PHE A 97 6.91 1.26 4.83
N CYS A 98 6.87 2.45 4.25
CA CYS A 98 7.29 3.69 4.94
C CYS A 98 6.42 4.02 6.17
N PHE A 99 5.16 3.54 6.20
CA PHE A 99 4.26 3.64 7.34
C PHE A 99 3.56 2.31 7.54
N TYR A 100 3.96 1.58 8.57
CA TYR A 100 3.43 0.23 8.87
C TYR A 100 2.51 0.20 10.10
N GLY A 101 2.26 1.36 10.73
CA GLY A 101 1.39 1.47 11.88
C GLY A 101 -0.09 1.39 11.53
N ASP A 102 -0.91 1.20 12.55
CA ASP A 102 -2.37 1.25 12.43
C ASP A 102 -2.84 2.70 12.24
N PRO A 103 -3.38 3.06 11.06
CA PRO A 103 -3.76 4.42 10.74
C PRO A 103 -5.02 4.90 11.51
N SER A 104 -5.75 4.01 12.16
CA SER A 104 -6.87 4.38 13.03
C SER A 104 -6.43 4.86 14.41
N LEU A 105 -5.15 4.68 14.74
CA LEU A 105 -4.53 5.11 15.99
C LEU A 105 -3.65 6.33 15.78
N ALA A 106 -3.40 7.06 16.87
CA ALA A 106 -2.50 8.20 16.82
C ALA A 106 -1.06 7.77 16.52
N HIS A 107 -0.34 8.63 15.78
CA HIS A 107 1.08 8.41 15.52
C HIS A 107 1.90 8.33 16.81
N SER A 108 2.81 7.37 16.85
CA SER A 108 3.83 7.23 17.90
C SER A 108 5.04 6.49 17.34
N THR A 109 6.12 6.41 18.09
CA THR A 109 7.30 5.59 17.69
C THR A 109 6.95 4.12 17.54
N ALA A 110 6.00 3.61 18.35
CA ALA A 110 5.54 2.23 18.27
C ALA A 110 4.43 2.02 17.21
N ASN A 111 3.83 3.10 16.74
CA ASN A 111 2.76 3.09 15.72
C ASN A 111 3.05 4.18 14.68
N PRO A 112 4.04 4.01 13.79
CA PRO A 112 4.43 5.00 12.82
C PRO A 112 3.41 5.09 11.69
N VAL A 113 2.55 6.07 11.77
CA VAL A 113 1.64 6.52 10.73
C VAL A 113 2.00 7.95 10.36
N ASP A 114 1.81 8.36 9.12
CA ASP A 114 2.23 9.71 8.73
C ASP A 114 1.49 10.80 9.50
N GLY A 115 0.21 10.73 9.57
CA GLY A 115 -0.66 11.61 10.34
C GLY A 115 -0.17 13.05 10.40
N ASN A 116 0.27 13.46 11.59
CA ASN A 116 0.77 14.79 11.88
C ASN A 116 2.29 14.90 11.92
N TYR A 117 3.01 13.87 11.47
CA TYR A 117 4.46 13.78 11.62
C TYR A 117 5.22 14.65 10.63
N THR A 118 4.68 14.82 9.43
CA THR A 118 5.26 15.69 8.40
C THR A 118 4.32 16.84 8.07
N PRO A 119 4.84 18.03 7.73
CA PRO A 119 4.03 19.17 7.32
C PRO A 119 3.12 18.84 6.13
N SER A 120 2.00 19.55 6.02
CA SER A 120 1.12 19.47 4.84
C SER A 120 1.88 19.86 3.57
N ALA A 121 1.78 19.02 2.54
CA ALA A 121 2.46 19.22 1.26
C ALA A 121 1.68 18.52 0.14
N ASP A 122 2.10 18.75 -1.12
CA ASP A 122 1.64 17.97 -2.28
C ASP A 122 2.30 16.58 -2.21
N ARG A 123 1.57 15.62 -1.64
CA ARG A 123 2.04 14.26 -1.40
C ARG A 123 1.51 13.32 -2.45
N ARG A 124 2.37 12.44 -2.86
CA ARG A 124 2.09 11.34 -3.77
C ARG A 124 2.54 10.05 -3.12
N PHE A 125 1.94 8.95 -3.52
CA PHE A 125 2.31 7.64 -3.01
C PHE A 125 2.32 6.60 -4.13
N LEU A 126 3.04 5.52 -3.88
CA LEU A 126 3.07 4.31 -4.69
C LEU A 126 2.69 3.13 -3.82
N MET A 127 1.68 2.39 -4.25
CA MET A 127 1.35 1.05 -3.78
C MET A 127 1.86 0.08 -4.84
N ASN A 128 2.73 -0.84 -4.45
CA ASN A 128 3.37 -1.73 -5.40
C ASN A 128 3.04 -3.19 -5.11
N VAL A 129 2.93 -3.97 -6.16
CA VAL A 129 2.74 -5.41 -6.11
C VAL A 129 3.72 -6.09 -7.06
N GLY A 130 4.43 -7.09 -6.58
CA GLY A 130 5.49 -7.75 -7.34
C GLY A 130 6.78 -7.90 -6.52
N PRO A 131 7.93 -8.20 -7.17
CA PRO A 131 8.11 -8.38 -8.61
C PRO A 131 7.49 -9.66 -9.16
N PHE A 132 7.18 -9.68 -10.46
CA PHE A 132 6.74 -10.87 -11.18
C PHE A 132 7.27 -10.85 -12.61
N THR A 133 7.27 -12.01 -13.27
CA THR A 133 7.77 -12.16 -14.63
C THR A 133 6.62 -12.25 -15.62
N MET A 134 6.72 -11.55 -16.74
CA MET A 134 5.81 -11.66 -17.88
C MET A 134 6.59 -11.99 -19.15
N ALA A 135 6.13 -12.99 -19.90
CA ALA A 135 6.60 -13.22 -21.25
C ALA A 135 5.86 -12.32 -22.26
N PRO A 136 6.42 -12.10 -23.45
CA PRO A 136 5.70 -11.37 -24.49
C PRO A 136 4.36 -12.03 -24.84
N GLY A 137 3.29 -11.27 -24.72
CA GLY A 137 1.91 -11.76 -24.93
C GLY A 137 1.17 -12.18 -23.67
N ASP A 138 1.83 -12.27 -22.51
CA ASP A 138 1.17 -12.53 -21.24
C ASP A 138 0.29 -11.36 -20.83
N SER A 139 -0.78 -11.68 -20.11
CA SER A 139 -1.69 -10.72 -19.49
C SER A 139 -1.80 -10.99 -18.00
N GLN A 140 -1.90 -9.94 -17.23
CA GLN A 140 -2.15 -9.99 -15.79
C GLN A 140 -3.34 -9.10 -15.45
N GLU A 141 -4.06 -9.46 -14.41
CA GLU A 141 -5.16 -8.67 -13.88
C GLU A 141 -4.79 -8.17 -12.47
N VAL A 142 -5.06 -6.90 -12.23
CA VAL A 142 -4.95 -6.29 -10.90
C VAL A 142 -6.28 -5.63 -10.61
N VAL A 143 -6.84 -5.92 -9.44
CA VAL A 143 -8.10 -5.31 -8.98
C VAL A 143 -7.80 -4.53 -7.71
N PHE A 144 -8.20 -3.26 -7.71
CA PHE A 144 -8.05 -2.41 -6.55
C PHE A 144 -9.33 -1.63 -6.28
N GLY A 145 -9.56 -1.34 -5.00
CA GLY A 145 -10.67 -0.51 -4.53
C GLY A 145 -10.23 0.90 -4.16
N ILE A 146 -11.15 1.85 -4.32
CA ILE A 146 -11.03 3.20 -3.81
C ILE A 146 -12.25 3.46 -2.94
N PHE A 147 -12.03 3.81 -1.68
CA PHE A 147 -13.08 3.97 -0.69
C PHE A 147 -13.03 5.35 -0.05
N HIS A 148 -14.14 5.74 0.50
CA HIS A 148 -14.20 6.87 1.42
C HIS A 148 -15.17 6.57 2.55
N ALA A 149 -14.89 7.10 3.72
CA ALA A 149 -15.76 7.01 4.89
C ALA A 149 -15.71 8.31 5.70
N ALA A 150 -16.78 8.59 6.41
CA ALA A 150 -16.85 9.74 7.30
C ALA A 150 -17.41 9.30 8.66
N GLY A 151 -16.61 9.51 9.70
CA GLY A 151 -16.94 9.27 11.10
C GLY A 151 -17.07 10.57 11.90
N GLY A 152 -17.03 10.47 13.23
CA GLY A 152 -17.08 11.62 14.13
C GLY A 152 -15.80 12.42 14.27
N GLY A 153 -14.76 12.12 13.51
CA GLY A 153 -13.44 12.76 13.52
C GLY A 153 -12.48 12.02 12.60
N ALA A 154 -11.26 12.53 12.40
CA ALA A 154 -10.30 11.97 11.45
C ALA A 154 -9.98 10.50 11.73
N LEU A 155 -9.59 10.14 12.95
CA LEU A 155 -9.29 8.75 13.31
C LEU A 155 -10.53 7.85 13.25
N ALA A 156 -11.70 8.35 13.65
CA ALA A 156 -12.96 7.60 13.53
C ALA A 156 -13.35 7.36 12.06
N SER A 157 -13.06 8.31 11.18
CA SER A 157 -13.26 8.14 9.74
C SER A 157 -12.34 7.08 9.16
N VAL A 158 -11.08 7.03 9.60
CA VAL A 158 -10.13 5.97 9.19
C VAL A 158 -10.55 4.62 9.70
N ALA A 159 -10.95 4.49 10.98
CA ALA A 159 -11.45 3.23 11.53
C ALA A 159 -12.66 2.71 10.75
N TYR A 160 -13.61 3.58 10.45
CA TYR A 160 -14.79 3.21 9.65
C TYR A 160 -14.41 2.85 8.20
N LEU A 161 -13.41 3.54 7.62
CA LEU A 161 -12.89 3.21 6.29
C LEU A 161 -12.34 1.77 6.24
N MET A 162 -11.60 1.35 7.27
CA MET A 162 -11.07 -0.02 7.38
C MET A 162 -12.18 -1.07 7.48
N GLU A 163 -13.30 -0.76 8.14
CA GLU A 163 -14.47 -1.64 8.16
C GLU A 163 -15.12 -1.76 6.77
N VAL A 164 -15.26 -0.65 6.06
CA VAL A 164 -15.81 -0.61 4.69
C VAL A 164 -14.92 -1.41 3.74
N ASP A 165 -13.61 -1.27 3.86
CA ASP A 165 -12.61 -1.99 3.09
C ASP A 165 -12.71 -3.51 3.30
N ALA A 166 -12.75 -3.97 4.55
CA ALA A 166 -12.92 -5.38 4.90
C ALA A 166 -14.22 -5.99 4.34
N LEU A 167 -15.31 -5.22 4.36
CA LEU A 167 -16.58 -5.65 3.76
C LEU A 167 -16.48 -5.74 2.24
N ALA A 168 -15.78 -4.81 1.59
CA ALA A 168 -15.59 -4.81 0.15
C ALA A 168 -14.70 -5.98 -0.29
N GLN A 169 -13.63 -6.28 0.44
CA GLN A 169 -12.81 -7.48 0.19
C GLN A 169 -13.64 -8.75 0.32
N THR A 170 -14.44 -8.89 1.37
CA THR A 170 -15.34 -10.04 1.55
C THR A 170 -16.35 -10.19 0.43
N ALA A 171 -16.83 -9.08 -0.12
CA ALA A 171 -17.77 -9.11 -1.25
C ALA A 171 -17.09 -9.45 -2.58
N TYR A 172 -15.80 -9.15 -2.69
CA TYR A 172 -14.96 -9.50 -3.85
C TYR A 172 -14.59 -11.00 -3.85
N ASP A 173 -14.25 -11.57 -2.68
CA ASP A 173 -13.82 -12.97 -2.49
C ASP A 173 -14.96 -13.97 -2.77
#